data_818bb604a8e6d120e13f6396916c6d6f
#
_entry.id   818bb604a8e6d120e13f6396916c6d6f
#
_cell.length_a   1.000
_cell.length_b   1.000
_cell.length_c   1.000
_cell.angle_alpha   90.00
_cell.angle_beta   90.00
_cell.angle_gamma   90.00
#
_symmetry.space_group_name_H-M   'P 1'
#
loop_
_entity.id
_entity.type
_entity.pdbx_description
1 polymer ?
#
loop_
_entity_poly.entity_id
_entity_poly.type
_entity_poly.pdbx_seq_one_letter_code
_entity_poly.pdbx_strand_id
1 'polypeptide(L)'
;MQKITAAGLLVTLGIIYGDIGTSPLYVMKAVVGEKNPINELVVLGGISLIFWTLTLQTTVKYVILTLRADNKGEGGIFSLYALVRRKKTPWLVFPAMLGGATLLADGIITPPISVSSAIEGLEAINPSIPTIPIVLVIIAALFVIQRFGTN
;
A
#
# COMPACT_ATOMS: atom_id res chain seq x y z
N MET A 1 -7.61 13.55 23.03
CA MET A 1 -6.96 12.28 22.64
C MET A 1 -8.05 11.21 22.55
N GLN A 2 -8.33 10.69 21.37
CA GLN A 2 -9.24 9.55 21.22
C GLN A 2 -8.63 8.34 21.92
N LYS A 3 -9.44 7.64 22.71
CA LYS A 3 -8.98 6.43 23.39
C LYS A 3 -8.75 5.33 22.33
N ILE A 4 -7.56 4.77 22.29
CA ILE A 4 -7.25 3.61 21.44
C ILE A 4 -8.10 2.43 21.94
N THR A 5 -9.03 1.98 21.11
CA THR A 5 -9.84 0.78 21.39
C THR A 5 -9.18 -0.45 20.75
N ALA A 6 -9.40 -1.63 21.31
CA ALA A 6 -8.90 -2.88 20.75
C ALA A 6 -9.43 -3.11 19.32
N ALA A 7 -10.68 -2.74 19.05
CA ALA A 7 -11.26 -2.80 17.71
C ALA A 7 -10.55 -1.84 16.74
N GLY A 8 -10.27 -0.60 17.16
CA GLY A 8 -9.53 0.36 16.34
C GLY A 8 -8.10 -0.11 16.04
N LEU A 9 -7.44 -0.75 17.01
CA LEU A 9 -6.12 -1.34 16.79
C LEU A 9 -6.17 -2.49 15.76
N LEU A 10 -7.16 -3.36 15.85
CA LEU A 10 -7.37 -4.45 14.90
C LEU A 10 -7.63 -3.94 13.48
N VAL A 11 -8.47 -2.91 13.33
CA VAL A 11 -8.74 -2.29 12.03
C VAL A 11 -7.46 -1.67 11.45
N THR A 12 -6.70 -0.95 12.27
CA THR A 12 -5.42 -0.34 11.85
C THR A 12 -4.41 -1.39 11.42
N LEU A 13 -4.28 -2.49 12.18
CA LEU A 13 -3.41 -3.60 11.81
C LEU A 13 -3.87 -4.25 10.50
N GLY A 14 -5.18 -4.42 10.29
CA GLY A 14 -5.72 -4.98 9.05
C GLY A 14 -5.40 -4.11 7.83
N ILE A 15 -5.53 -2.80 7.95
CA ILE A 15 -5.20 -1.84 6.89
C ILE A 15 -3.69 -1.89 6.57
N ILE A 16 -2.84 -1.83 7.59
CA ILE A 16 -1.38 -1.84 7.41
C ILE A 16 -0.92 -3.17 6.80
N TYR A 17 -1.45 -4.29 7.28
CA TYR A 17 -1.10 -5.61 6.77
C TYR A 17 -1.63 -5.86 5.36
N GLY A 18 -2.82 -5.34 5.05
CA GLY A 18 -3.42 -5.45 3.72
C GLY A 18 -2.66 -4.67 2.65
N ASP A 19 -2.12 -3.51 3.01
CA ASP A 19 -1.43 -2.62 2.08
C ASP A 19 0.08 -2.89 2.05
N ILE A 20 0.75 -2.74 3.17
CA ILE A 20 2.23 -2.85 3.26
C ILE A 20 2.69 -4.31 3.27
N GLY A 21 1.94 -5.21 3.94
CA GLY A 21 2.35 -6.61 4.12
C GLY A 21 2.26 -7.47 2.85
N THR A 22 1.37 -7.11 1.91
CA THR A 22 1.21 -7.84 0.64
C THR A 22 2.17 -7.38 -0.46
N SER A 23 2.62 -6.13 -0.41
CA SER A 23 3.49 -5.53 -1.42
C SER A 23 4.82 -6.27 -1.63
N PRO A 24 5.51 -6.78 -0.60
CA PRO A 24 6.74 -7.56 -0.77
C PRO A 24 6.59 -8.78 -1.68
N LEU A 25 5.42 -9.40 -1.75
CA LEU A 25 5.17 -10.60 -2.55
C LEU A 25 5.31 -10.32 -4.04
N TYR A 26 4.60 -9.31 -4.56
CA TYR A 26 4.68 -8.98 -5.98
C TYR A 26 5.98 -8.25 -6.34
N VAL A 27 6.57 -7.49 -5.41
CA VAL A 27 7.90 -6.88 -5.62
C VAL A 27 8.96 -7.96 -5.74
N MET A 28 8.94 -8.98 -4.87
CA MET A 28 9.89 -10.09 -4.95
C MET A 28 9.76 -10.85 -6.27
N LYS A 29 8.51 -11.12 -6.72
CA LYS A 29 8.24 -11.72 -8.03
C LYS A 29 8.83 -10.88 -9.17
N ALA A 30 8.68 -9.56 -9.13
CA ALA A 30 9.24 -8.66 -10.14
C ALA A 30 10.78 -8.62 -10.13
N VAL A 31 11.41 -8.68 -8.96
CA VAL A 31 12.87 -8.68 -8.80
C VAL A 31 13.50 -9.98 -9.30
N VAL A 32 12.90 -11.11 -8.93
CA VAL A 32 13.40 -12.43 -9.35
C VAL A 32 13.18 -12.64 -10.86
N GLY A 33 12.02 -12.18 -11.38
CA GLY A 33 11.65 -12.30 -12.79
C GLY A 33 11.42 -13.77 -13.21
N GLU A 34 10.72 -13.95 -14.33
CA GLU A 34 10.43 -15.30 -14.86
C GLU A 34 11.62 -15.92 -15.62
N LYS A 35 12.57 -15.11 -16.06
CA LYS A 35 13.66 -15.52 -16.96
C LYS A 35 15.02 -15.64 -16.32
N ASN A 36 15.18 -15.18 -15.08
CA ASN A 36 16.47 -15.25 -14.39
C ASN A 36 16.56 -16.55 -13.58
N PRO A 37 17.70 -17.25 -13.60
CA PRO A 37 17.90 -18.36 -12.69
C PRO A 37 17.80 -17.83 -11.25
N ILE A 38 16.95 -18.49 -10.45
CA ILE A 38 16.81 -18.17 -9.02
C ILE A 38 18.17 -18.42 -8.37
N ASN A 39 18.84 -17.35 -7.99
CA ASN A 39 20.12 -17.37 -7.31
C ASN A 39 19.95 -16.81 -5.91
N GLU A 40 20.65 -17.39 -4.95
CA GLU A 40 20.65 -16.94 -3.55
C GLU A 40 20.95 -15.43 -3.43
N LEU A 41 21.90 -14.93 -4.22
CA LEU A 41 22.26 -13.51 -4.22
C LEU A 41 21.10 -12.59 -4.67
N VAL A 42 20.32 -13.01 -5.68
CA VAL A 42 19.14 -12.26 -6.15
C VAL A 42 18.04 -12.25 -5.09
N VAL A 43 17.81 -13.39 -4.43
CA VAL A 43 16.82 -13.51 -3.36
C VAL A 43 17.19 -12.64 -2.15
N LEU A 44 18.43 -12.75 -1.68
CA LEU A 44 18.93 -11.95 -0.56
C LEU A 44 18.96 -10.45 -0.89
N GLY A 45 19.36 -10.10 -2.12
CA GLY A 45 19.33 -8.73 -2.62
C GLY A 45 17.91 -8.17 -2.67
N GLY A 46 16.95 -8.95 -3.15
CA GLY A 46 15.52 -8.57 -3.17
C GLY A 46 14.95 -8.35 -1.77
N ILE A 47 15.21 -9.27 -0.84
CA ILE A 47 14.81 -9.13 0.56
C ILE A 47 15.44 -7.88 1.18
N SER A 48 16.73 -7.66 0.96
CA SER A 48 17.42 -6.48 1.45
C SER A 48 16.83 -5.18 0.91
N LEU A 49 16.52 -5.11 -0.39
CA LEU A 49 15.85 -3.97 -1.02
C LEU A 49 14.48 -3.69 -0.37
N ILE A 50 13.65 -4.71 -0.19
CA ILE A 50 12.35 -4.59 0.45
C ILE A 50 12.50 -4.07 1.87
N PHE A 51 13.39 -4.68 2.67
CA PHE A 51 13.65 -4.28 4.05
C PHE A 51 14.07 -2.81 4.18
N TRP A 52 15.06 -2.40 3.39
CA TRP A 52 15.56 -1.02 3.45
C TRP A 52 14.56 -0.01 2.90
N THR A 53 13.81 -0.36 1.84
CA THR A 53 12.76 0.50 1.30
C THR A 53 11.66 0.73 2.33
N LEU A 54 11.15 -0.31 2.97
CA LEU A 54 10.15 -0.20 4.03
C LEU A 54 10.69 0.58 5.23
N THR A 55 11.93 0.34 5.64
CA THR A 55 12.55 1.06 6.74
C THR A 55 12.67 2.56 6.44
N LEU A 56 13.20 2.92 5.29
CA LEU A 56 13.43 4.33 4.94
C LEU A 56 12.13 5.06 4.59
N GLN A 57 11.26 4.47 3.77
CA GLN A 57 10.03 5.12 3.31
C GLN A 57 8.94 5.10 4.39
N THR A 58 8.69 3.97 5.02
CA THR A 58 7.61 3.86 5.99
C THR A 58 8.04 4.35 7.37
N THR A 59 9.13 3.82 7.91
CA THR A 59 9.52 4.17 9.28
C THR A 59 10.14 5.56 9.35
N VAL A 60 11.19 5.84 8.59
CA VAL A 60 11.91 7.12 8.72
C VAL A 60 11.12 8.26 8.11
N LYS A 61 10.76 8.16 6.83
CA LYS A 61 10.08 9.25 6.12
C LYS A 61 8.65 9.45 6.62
N TYR A 62 7.85 8.39 6.73
CA TYR A 62 6.44 8.53 7.09
C TYR A 62 6.24 8.64 8.60
N VAL A 63 6.63 7.64 9.37
CA VAL A 63 6.35 7.60 10.81
C VAL A 63 7.12 8.68 11.57
N ILE A 64 8.42 8.84 11.34
CA ILE A 64 9.23 9.78 12.11
C ILE A 64 9.04 11.23 11.64
N LEU A 65 8.98 11.49 10.32
CA LEU A 65 8.91 12.83 9.78
C LEU A 65 7.48 13.29 9.48
N THR A 66 6.74 12.53 8.64
CA THR A 66 5.48 13.01 8.07
C THR A 66 4.33 13.00 9.08
N LEU A 67 4.24 12.01 9.98
CA LEU A 67 3.20 11.98 11.01
C LEU A 67 3.29 13.12 12.03
N ARG A 68 4.43 13.83 12.10
CA ARG A 68 4.54 15.06 12.89
C ARG A 68 3.85 16.27 12.24
N ALA A 69 3.54 16.20 10.95
CA ALA A 69 2.83 17.25 10.21
C ALA A 69 1.31 17.04 10.33
N ASP A 70 0.82 17.13 11.54
CA ASP A 70 -0.60 17.03 11.86
C ASP A 70 -1.35 18.34 11.61
N ASN A 71 -2.53 18.26 11.00
CA ASN A 71 -3.45 19.37 10.84
C ASN A 71 -4.80 19.03 11.50
N LYS A 72 -4.92 19.34 12.79
CA LYS A 72 -6.14 19.10 13.60
C LYS A 72 -6.55 17.62 13.72
N GLY A 73 -5.58 16.72 13.82
CA GLY A 73 -5.81 15.27 13.87
C GLY A 73 -5.87 14.60 12.49
N GLU A 74 -5.77 15.38 11.41
CA GLU A 74 -5.79 14.87 10.04
C GLU A 74 -4.39 14.80 9.46
N GLY A 75 -4.05 13.68 8.79
CA GLY A 75 -2.77 13.44 8.12
C GLY A 75 -2.91 13.33 6.61
N GLY A 76 -1.83 12.90 5.96
CA GLY A 76 -1.78 12.65 4.52
C GLY A 76 -1.47 13.87 3.66
N ILE A 77 -1.49 13.67 2.33
CA ILE A 77 -1.03 14.67 1.35
C ILE A 77 -1.86 15.96 1.36
N PHE A 78 -3.17 15.89 1.55
CA PHE A 78 -4.03 17.05 1.56
C PHE A 78 -3.89 17.87 2.84
N SER A 79 -3.67 17.23 3.98
CA SER A 79 -3.38 17.91 5.25
C SER A 79 -2.02 18.60 5.20
N LEU A 80 -1.02 17.94 4.65
CA LEU A 80 0.31 18.53 4.43
C LEU A 80 0.21 19.74 3.50
N TYR A 81 -0.55 19.63 2.40
CA TYR A 81 -0.79 20.75 1.50
C TYR A 81 -1.50 21.91 2.21
N ALA A 82 -2.53 21.63 3.03
CA ALA A 82 -3.23 22.66 3.79
C ALA A 82 -2.32 23.43 4.74
N LEU A 83 -1.36 22.75 5.40
CA LEU A 83 -0.37 23.37 6.27
C LEU A 83 0.59 24.28 5.48
N VAL A 84 1.06 23.80 4.34
CA VAL A 84 2.03 24.53 3.52
C VAL A 84 1.38 25.69 2.77
N ARG A 85 0.13 25.55 2.33
CA ARG A 85 -0.65 26.62 1.67
C ARG A 85 -0.73 27.89 2.52
N ARG A 86 -0.75 27.77 3.84
CA ARG A 86 -0.74 28.93 4.75
C ARG A 86 0.49 29.83 4.57
N LYS A 87 1.59 29.29 4.03
CA LYS A 87 2.83 30.04 3.72
C LYS A 87 2.78 30.80 2.39
N LYS A 88 1.62 30.88 1.72
CA LYS A 88 1.41 31.60 0.45
C LYS A 88 2.38 31.22 -0.68
N THR A 89 2.73 29.96 -0.81
CA THR A 89 3.67 29.43 -1.82
C THR A 89 2.86 28.74 -2.94
N PRO A 90 2.45 29.45 -4.00
CA PRO A 90 1.47 28.94 -4.98
C PRO A 90 1.99 27.74 -5.77
N TRP A 91 3.30 27.62 -6.01
CA TRP A 91 3.88 26.53 -6.78
C TRP A 91 3.68 25.15 -6.11
N LEU A 92 3.43 25.10 -4.80
CA LEU A 92 3.21 23.85 -4.04
C LEU A 92 1.85 23.20 -4.33
N VAL A 93 0.95 23.91 -5.04
CA VAL A 93 -0.29 23.31 -5.54
C VAL A 93 0.01 22.19 -6.52
N PHE A 94 0.98 22.36 -7.39
CA PHE A 94 1.32 21.37 -8.41
C PHE A 94 1.78 20.03 -7.82
N PRO A 95 2.79 19.94 -6.94
CA PRO A 95 3.15 18.68 -6.30
C PRO A 95 2.05 18.10 -5.40
N ALA A 96 1.19 18.94 -4.80
CA ALA A 96 0.04 18.45 -4.03
C ALA A 96 -1.02 17.79 -4.92
N MET A 97 -1.30 18.38 -6.09
CA MET A 97 -2.21 17.79 -7.08
C MET A 97 -1.64 16.47 -7.62
N LEU A 98 -0.34 16.44 -7.94
CA LEU A 98 0.34 15.22 -8.39
C LEU A 98 0.27 14.13 -7.31
N GLY A 99 0.58 14.47 -6.06
CA GLY A 99 0.50 13.52 -4.94
C GLY A 99 -0.93 13.03 -4.69
N GLY A 100 -1.94 13.89 -4.81
CA GLY A 100 -3.34 13.48 -4.72
C GLY A 100 -3.77 12.58 -5.87
N ALA A 101 -3.36 12.87 -7.10
CA ALA A 101 -3.64 12.04 -8.25
C ALA A 101 -2.97 10.66 -8.16
N THR A 102 -1.71 10.60 -7.73
CA THR A 102 -1.00 9.33 -7.52
C THR A 102 -1.62 8.49 -6.39
N LEU A 103 -2.10 9.13 -5.32
CA LEU A 103 -2.81 8.44 -4.24
C LEU A 103 -4.12 7.80 -4.74
N LEU A 104 -4.87 8.51 -5.57
CA LEU A 104 -6.09 7.96 -6.18
C LEU A 104 -5.77 6.81 -7.14
N ALA A 105 -4.73 6.94 -7.95
CA ALA A 105 -4.28 5.88 -8.85
C ALA A 105 -3.85 4.63 -8.08
N ASP A 106 -3.09 4.80 -6.99
CA ASP A 106 -2.69 3.72 -6.11
C ASP A 106 -3.89 2.98 -5.52
N GLY A 107 -4.89 3.71 -5.02
CA GLY A 107 -6.13 3.13 -4.48
C GLY A 107 -6.94 2.30 -5.50
N ILE A 108 -6.74 2.51 -6.80
CA ILE A 108 -7.38 1.74 -7.86
C ILE A 108 -6.52 0.53 -8.27
N ILE A 109 -5.20 0.70 -8.34
CA ILE A 109 -4.26 -0.29 -8.90
C ILE A 109 -3.84 -1.33 -7.85
N THR A 110 -3.60 -0.92 -6.61
CA THR A 110 -3.02 -1.78 -5.57
C THR A 110 -3.93 -2.95 -5.16
N PRO A 111 -5.27 -2.80 -4.97
CA PRO A 111 -6.11 -3.94 -4.60
C PRO A 111 -6.12 -5.05 -5.65
N PRO A 112 -6.30 -4.79 -6.97
CA PRO A 112 -6.19 -5.83 -7.98
C PRO A 112 -4.85 -6.54 -8.01
N ILE A 113 -3.74 -5.81 -7.90
CA ILE A 113 -2.39 -6.41 -7.89
C ILE A 113 -2.21 -7.33 -6.68
N SER A 114 -2.60 -6.88 -5.50
CA SER A 114 -2.48 -7.66 -4.27
C SER A 114 -3.31 -8.94 -4.31
N VAL A 115 -4.56 -8.85 -4.78
CA VAL A 115 -5.44 -10.01 -4.94
C VAL A 115 -4.88 -10.98 -6.00
N SER A 116 -4.45 -10.47 -7.16
CA SER A 116 -3.82 -11.29 -8.21
C SER A 116 -2.61 -12.05 -7.67
N SER A 117 -1.69 -11.36 -7.01
CA SER A 117 -0.47 -11.97 -6.46
C SER A 117 -0.77 -13.07 -5.43
N ALA A 118 -1.80 -12.88 -4.62
CA ALA A 118 -2.23 -13.89 -3.66
C ALA A 118 -2.78 -15.15 -4.35
N ILE A 119 -3.60 -14.98 -5.41
CA ILE A 119 -4.19 -16.10 -6.15
C ILE A 119 -3.14 -16.83 -7.01
N GLU A 120 -2.21 -16.08 -7.63
CA GLU A 120 -1.10 -16.68 -8.37
C GLU A 120 -0.21 -17.57 -7.47
N GLY A 121 -0.07 -17.23 -6.18
CA GLY A 121 0.58 -18.10 -5.21
C GLY A 121 -0.13 -19.45 -5.02
N LEU A 122 -1.47 -19.49 -5.15
CA LEU A 122 -2.24 -20.73 -5.11
C LEU A 122 -2.10 -21.54 -6.41
N GLU A 123 -1.99 -20.88 -7.55
CA GLU A 123 -1.75 -21.52 -8.86
C GLU A 123 -0.43 -22.29 -8.87
N ALA A 124 0.58 -21.80 -8.18
CA ALA A 124 1.85 -22.51 -8.02
C ALA A 124 1.71 -23.86 -7.28
N ILE A 125 0.67 -24.01 -6.44
CA ILE A 125 0.36 -25.26 -5.73
C ILE A 125 -0.54 -26.15 -6.58
N ASN A 126 -1.54 -25.56 -7.27
CA ASN A 126 -2.49 -26.27 -8.11
C ASN A 126 -2.77 -25.48 -9.40
N PRO A 127 -2.13 -25.85 -10.53
CA PRO A 127 -2.29 -25.16 -11.81
C PRO A 127 -3.71 -25.19 -12.40
N SER A 128 -4.61 -26.01 -11.83
CA SER A 128 -6.01 -26.11 -12.30
C SER A 128 -6.92 -25.02 -11.72
N ILE A 129 -6.42 -24.17 -10.85
CA ILE A 129 -7.22 -23.11 -10.23
C ILE A 129 -7.52 -22.01 -11.26
N PRO A 130 -8.80 -21.68 -11.50
CA PRO A 130 -9.16 -20.60 -12.41
C PRO A 130 -8.88 -19.23 -11.75
N THR A 131 -7.67 -18.72 -11.86
CA THR A 131 -7.20 -17.48 -11.18
C THR A 131 -8.03 -16.26 -11.54
N ILE A 132 -8.27 -16.01 -12.83
CA ILE A 132 -8.98 -14.80 -13.30
C ILE A 132 -10.40 -14.68 -12.73
N PRO A 133 -11.28 -15.71 -12.80
CA PRO A 133 -12.60 -15.63 -12.20
C PRO A 133 -12.58 -15.37 -10.69
N ILE A 134 -11.65 -16.00 -9.97
CA ILE A 134 -11.54 -15.83 -8.52
C ILE A 134 -11.12 -14.39 -8.18
N VAL A 135 -10.13 -13.83 -8.87
CA VAL A 135 -9.69 -12.44 -8.71
C VAL A 135 -10.86 -11.49 -8.96
N LEU A 136 -11.63 -11.68 -10.04
CA LEU A 136 -12.77 -10.84 -10.37
C LEU A 136 -13.86 -10.89 -9.29
N VAL A 137 -14.17 -12.07 -8.77
CA VAL A 137 -15.16 -12.26 -7.69
C VAL A 137 -14.69 -11.55 -6.41
N ILE A 138 -13.42 -11.69 -6.03
CA ILE A 138 -12.87 -11.04 -4.83
C ILE A 138 -12.90 -9.53 -4.98
N ILE A 139 -12.49 -9.00 -6.14
CA ILE A 139 -12.50 -7.55 -6.40
C ILE A 139 -13.94 -7.03 -6.37
N ALA A 140 -14.88 -7.70 -7.02
CA ALA A 140 -16.28 -7.33 -6.99
C ALA A 140 -16.86 -7.34 -5.55
N ALA A 141 -16.52 -8.35 -4.76
CA ALA A 141 -16.91 -8.42 -3.36
C ALA A 141 -16.33 -7.27 -2.54
N LEU A 142 -15.05 -6.91 -2.76
CA LEU A 142 -14.41 -5.76 -2.11
C LEU A 142 -15.13 -4.45 -2.44
N PHE A 143 -15.48 -4.21 -3.71
CA PHE A 143 -16.24 -3.02 -4.10
C PHE A 143 -17.62 -2.95 -3.44
N VAL A 144 -18.30 -4.09 -3.32
CA VAL A 144 -19.60 -4.15 -2.61
C VAL A 144 -19.43 -3.85 -1.13
N ILE A 145 -18.41 -4.42 -0.48
CA ILE A 145 -18.14 -4.20 0.95
C ILE A 145 -17.74 -2.75 1.22
N GLN A 146 -16.94 -2.13 0.35
CA GLN A 146 -16.55 -0.71 0.47
C GLN A 146 -17.74 0.24 0.50
N ARG A 147 -18.87 -0.13 -0.13
CA ARG A 147 -20.10 0.68 -0.07
C ARG A 147 -20.66 0.85 1.33
N PHE A 148 -20.40 -0.09 2.23
CA PHE A 148 -20.90 -0.04 3.61
C PHE A 148 -20.01 0.76 4.55
N GLY A 149 -18.83 1.19 4.09
CA GLY A 149 -17.88 1.99 4.85
C GLY A 149 -17.21 1.24 6.01
N THR A 150 -16.34 1.93 6.69
CA THR A 150 -15.66 1.46 7.93
C THR A 150 -16.20 2.25 9.12
N ASN A 151 -17.52 2.18 9.38
CA ASN A 151 -18.10 2.81 10.57
C ASN A 151 -17.81 2.00 11.82
#